data_f18661a7055c12e81c1e429b02a41094
#
_entry.id   f18661a7055c12e81c1e429b02a41094
#
_cell.length_a   1.000
_cell.length_b   1.000
_cell.length_c   1.000
_cell.angle_alpha   90.00
_cell.angle_beta   90.00
_cell.angle_gamma   90.00
#
_symmetry.space_group_name_H-M   'P 1'
#
loop_
_entity.id
_entity.type
_entity.pdbx_description
1 polymer ?
#
loop_
_entity_poly.entity_id
_entity_poly.type
_entity_poly.pdbx_seq_one_letter_code
_entity_poly.pdbx_strand_id
1 'polypeptide(L)'
;GVALHDERGGLDCVSSQRLRDALCPVHSDGRGVFPPTMLVMLMCHGGAQGDVILPIGSVAHELHAAGIPWVLASQFPLSMEGSVTISDRLFPSLFLGDDPRLVLHSVRQSLRARGGHHDWASLVAYASIPSDFARQVQLSRRRAADLACSVLFNVIDNENQSLMQAQSAGAAPVGLSIEQRAAYEQLVDGYFQRIRDTQPREDTPETAADRAEVFGMLGGIERNRAFLLDTPALGSSPVRDLRKLRQRLDRARNFYAAARTLWTEYSWNTVHYLSLTALLGEKMPLAVWTSAFQVAAEQQQSADHLTRCWGRLALCELHLLALSLPPMQRRTLAALADGKGRFFHAQQAKALFRTLRNQAEQDGDIHRKVSRQLRRYQLATEWKLWNPPPDCLKLLRELLRKLDLAKTADD
;
A
#
# COMPACT_ATOMS: atom_id res chain seq x y z
N GLY A 1 0.10 32.12 -22.22
CA GLY A 1 -0.26 32.09 -20.77
C GLY A 1 -1.53 31.30 -20.54
N VAL A 2 -1.76 30.97 -19.29
CA VAL A 2 -2.93 30.25 -18.80
C VAL A 2 -3.80 31.24 -18.06
N ALA A 3 -5.09 31.31 -18.39
CA ALA A 3 -6.05 32.12 -17.64
C ALA A 3 -6.53 31.32 -16.43
N LEU A 4 -6.26 31.81 -15.24
CA LEU A 4 -6.71 31.26 -13.96
C LEU A 4 -7.58 32.30 -13.25
N HIS A 5 -8.33 31.88 -12.26
CA HIS A 5 -9.01 32.81 -11.35
C HIS A 5 -8.14 33.08 -10.14
N ASP A 6 -8.01 34.34 -9.76
CA ASP A 6 -7.39 34.76 -8.51
C ASP A 6 -8.34 34.46 -7.31
N GLU A 7 -7.86 34.69 -6.10
CA GLU A 7 -8.64 34.48 -4.85
C GLU A 7 -9.94 35.32 -4.78
N ARG A 8 -10.06 36.37 -5.59
CA ARG A 8 -11.22 37.25 -5.66
C ARG A 8 -12.13 36.95 -6.84
N GLY A 9 -11.83 35.86 -7.60
CA GLY A 9 -12.54 35.46 -8.81
C GLY A 9 -12.22 36.32 -10.04
N GLY A 10 -11.19 37.19 -9.98
CA GLY A 10 -10.67 37.93 -11.10
C GLY A 10 -9.83 37.04 -12.02
N LEU A 11 -9.73 37.42 -13.30
CA LEU A 11 -8.92 36.69 -14.30
C LEU A 11 -7.42 37.02 -14.10
N ASP A 12 -6.60 36.03 -13.75
CA ASP A 12 -5.14 36.10 -13.70
C ASP A 12 -4.54 35.34 -14.89
N CYS A 13 -3.86 36.05 -15.80
CA CYS A 13 -3.15 35.46 -16.91
C CYS A 13 -1.74 35.04 -16.49
N VAL A 14 -1.59 33.79 -16.14
CA VAL A 14 -0.33 33.19 -15.67
C VAL A 14 0.54 32.85 -16.88
N SER A 15 1.76 33.40 -16.94
CA SER A 15 2.73 33.02 -17.97
C SER A 15 3.22 31.58 -17.77
N SER A 16 3.71 30.94 -18.83
CA SER A 16 4.37 29.63 -18.76
C SER A 16 5.54 29.63 -17.78
N GLN A 17 6.29 30.72 -17.67
CA GLN A 17 7.37 30.88 -16.72
C GLN A 17 6.88 30.87 -15.27
N ARG A 18 5.84 31.65 -14.92
CA ARG A 18 5.23 31.62 -13.58
C ARG A 18 4.69 30.24 -13.23
N LEU A 19 4.07 29.56 -14.19
CA LEU A 19 3.56 28.21 -13.99
C LEU A 19 4.70 27.21 -13.77
N ARG A 20 5.78 27.32 -14.55
CA ARG A 20 7.00 26.52 -14.35
C ARG A 20 7.59 26.74 -12.97
N ASP A 21 7.79 27.99 -12.56
CA ASP A 21 8.40 28.33 -11.29
C ASP A 21 7.54 27.87 -10.10
N ALA A 22 6.22 27.79 -10.27
CA ALA A 22 5.29 27.22 -9.28
C ALA A 22 5.31 25.69 -9.23
N LEU A 23 5.42 25.03 -10.39
CA LEU A 23 5.38 23.55 -10.46
C LEU A 23 6.75 22.89 -10.29
N CYS A 24 7.83 23.62 -10.60
CA CYS A 24 9.20 23.15 -10.53
C CYS A 24 10.06 24.14 -9.71
N PRO A 25 9.70 24.45 -8.45
CA PRO A 25 10.43 25.43 -7.68
C PRO A 25 11.87 24.93 -7.39
N VAL A 26 12.83 25.84 -7.58
CA VAL A 26 14.22 25.62 -7.16
C VAL A 26 14.41 26.37 -5.83
N HIS A 27 14.65 25.65 -4.75
CA HIS A 27 14.97 26.28 -3.48
C HIS A 27 16.33 27.01 -3.54
N SER A 28 16.48 28.07 -2.74
CA SER A 28 17.71 28.85 -2.63
C SER A 28 18.92 28.04 -2.17
N ASP A 29 18.71 26.88 -1.56
CA ASP A 29 19.73 25.91 -1.12
C ASP A 29 20.12 24.90 -2.21
N GLY A 30 19.61 25.05 -3.43
CA GLY A 30 19.84 24.15 -4.56
C GLY A 30 19.07 22.80 -4.47
N ARG A 31 18.25 22.60 -3.45
CA ARG A 31 17.36 21.44 -3.38
C ARG A 31 16.12 21.72 -4.23
N GLY A 32 16.03 21.08 -5.40
CA GLY A 32 14.82 21.10 -6.21
C GLY A 32 13.69 20.33 -5.50
N VAL A 33 12.49 20.89 -5.48
CA VAL A 33 11.31 20.07 -5.26
C VAL A 33 11.14 19.22 -6.52
N PHE A 34 10.92 17.92 -6.35
CA PHE A 34 10.67 17.04 -7.49
C PHE A 34 9.46 17.58 -8.28
N PRO A 35 9.61 17.85 -9.59
CA PRO A 35 8.48 18.26 -10.40
C PRO A 35 7.43 17.14 -10.42
N PRO A 36 6.16 17.49 -10.70
CA PRO A 36 5.14 16.46 -10.89
C PRO A 36 5.58 15.50 -12.01
N THR A 37 5.37 14.21 -11.82
CA THR A 37 5.74 13.20 -12.83
C THR A 37 4.87 13.29 -14.09
N MET A 38 3.66 13.83 -13.93
CA MET A 38 2.69 14.03 -15.01
C MET A 38 1.88 15.29 -14.75
N LEU A 39 1.65 16.04 -15.82
CA LEU A 39 0.74 17.19 -15.85
C LEU A 39 -0.29 17.01 -16.97
N VAL A 40 -1.56 17.20 -16.64
CA VAL A 40 -2.66 17.15 -17.61
C VAL A 40 -3.31 18.53 -17.68
N MET A 41 -3.28 19.14 -18.88
CA MET A 41 -3.78 20.48 -19.17
C MET A 41 -4.96 20.38 -20.13
N LEU A 42 -6.17 20.24 -19.59
CA LEU A 42 -7.43 20.21 -20.38
C LEU A 42 -7.94 21.63 -20.63
N MET A 43 -7.16 22.40 -21.34
CA MET A 43 -7.44 23.80 -21.70
C MET A 43 -7.23 24.03 -23.17
N CYS A 44 -8.00 24.99 -23.72
CA CYS A 44 -7.85 25.37 -25.13
C CYS A 44 -6.43 25.89 -25.42
N HIS A 45 -5.82 25.38 -26.47
CA HIS A 45 -4.51 25.83 -26.96
C HIS A 45 -3.32 25.61 -25.99
N GLY A 46 -3.46 24.82 -24.91
CA GLY A 46 -2.35 24.55 -23.97
C GLY A 46 -1.14 23.89 -24.64
N GLY A 47 -1.38 23.08 -25.67
CA GLY A 47 -0.35 22.42 -26.48
C GLY A 47 -0.11 23.08 -27.84
N ALA A 48 -0.79 24.18 -28.18
CA ALA A 48 -0.62 24.84 -29.45
C ALA A 48 0.77 25.46 -29.56
N GLN A 49 1.48 25.16 -30.64
CA GLN A 49 2.68 25.88 -31.01
C GLN A 49 2.28 27.20 -31.64
N GLY A 50 2.98 28.28 -31.31
CA GLY A 50 2.77 29.59 -31.92
C GLY A 50 2.99 29.56 -33.43
N ASP A 51 2.62 30.66 -34.08
CA ASP A 51 2.72 30.81 -35.53
C ASP A 51 4.15 30.47 -36.02
N VAL A 52 4.26 29.92 -37.24
CA VAL A 52 5.53 29.50 -37.86
C VAL A 52 6.58 30.61 -37.88
N ILE A 53 6.15 31.86 -37.79
CA ILE A 53 6.98 33.07 -37.82
C ILE A 53 7.55 33.46 -36.44
N LEU A 54 6.90 33.03 -35.33
CA LEU A 54 7.35 33.24 -33.98
C LEU A 54 7.38 31.88 -33.28
N PRO A 55 8.55 31.25 -33.09
CA PRO A 55 8.68 29.98 -32.40
C PRO A 55 8.51 30.16 -30.87
N ILE A 56 7.33 30.61 -30.47
CA ILE A 56 6.93 30.61 -29.07
C ILE A 56 6.48 29.18 -28.80
N GLY A 57 7.27 28.46 -28.00
CA GLY A 57 6.94 27.10 -27.56
C GLY A 57 5.56 27.07 -26.89
N SER A 58 4.84 26.00 -27.06
CA SER A 58 3.60 25.82 -26.29
C SER A 58 3.88 25.78 -24.80
N VAL A 59 2.92 26.21 -23.98
CA VAL A 59 3.02 26.11 -22.51
C VAL A 59 3.38 24.69 -22.10
N ALA A 60 2.77 23.68 -22.71
CA ALA A 60 3.05 22.27 -22.44
C ALA A 60 4.50 21.89 -22.80
N HIS A 61 5.03 22.38 -23.93
CA HIS A 61 6.41 22.12 -24.31
C HIS A 61 7.41 22.76 -23.32
N GLU A 62 7.16 24.01 -22.90
CA GLU A 62 8.03 24.70 -21.93
C GLU A 62 8.04 23.99 -20.55
N LEU A 63 6.89 23.50 -20.09
CA LEU A 63 6.78 22.74 -18.85
C LEU A 63 7.48 21.38 -18.97
N HIS A 64 7.38 20.72 -20.11
CA HIS A 64 8.13 19.50 -20.38
C HIS A 64 9.64 19.75 -20.40
N ALA A 65 10.08 20.80 -21.09
CA ALA A 65 11.48 21.22 -21.13
C ALA A 65 12.03 21.63 -19.73
N ALA A 66 11.15 22.10 -18.85
CA ALA A 66 11.49 22.42 -17.45
C ALA A 66 11.64 21.16 -16.56
N GLY A 67 11.45 19.95 -17.11
CA GLY A 67 11.72 18.70 -16.42
C GLY A 67 10.48 17.92 -15.98
N ILE A 68 9.25 18.32 -16.37
CA ILE A 68 8.07 17.49 -16.15
C ILE A 68 8.08 16.34 -17.16
N PRO A 69 8.26 15.09 -16.75
CA PRO A 69 8.51 13.97 -17.68
C PRO A 69 7.38 13.74 -18.67
N TRP A 70 6.13 14.02 -18.27
CA TRP A 70 4.97 13.78 -19.09
C TRP A 70 3.98 14.95 -18.99
N VAL A 71 3.72 15.63 -20.11
CA VAL A 71 2.74 16.73 -20.19
C VAL A 71 1.72 16.41 -21.28
N LEU A 72 0.46 16.22 -20.89
CA LEU A 72 -0.67 16.04 -21.79
C LEU A 72 -1.40 17.37 -21.93
N ALA A 73 -1.64 17.81 -23.14
CA ALA A 73 -2.31 19.08 -23.42
C ALA A 73 -3.19 19.00 -24.68
N SER A 74 -3.98 20.04 -24.89
CA SER A 74 -4.78 20.21 -26.10
C SER A 74 -4.16 21.27 -27.05
N GLN A 75 -4.02 20.95 -28.34
CA GLN A 75 -3.56 21.89 -29.36
C GLN A 75 -4.68 22.82 -29.86
N PHE A 76 -5.92 22.32 -29.87
CA PHE A 76 -7.09 23.03 -30.34
C PHE A 76 -8.12 23.15 -29.23
N PRO A 77 -9.11 24.05 -29.35
CA PRO A 77 -10.20 24.10 -28.39
C PRO A 77 -10.88 22.73 -28.24
N LEU A 78 -11.08 22.32 -26.98
CA LEU A 78 -11.84 21.13 -26.65
C LEU A 78 -13.32 21.51 -26.48
N SER A 79 -14.21 20.63 -26.91
CA SER A 79 -15.60 20.74 -26.56
C SER A 79 -15.80 20.43 -25.06
N MET A 80 -16.86 20.95 -24.47
CA MET A 80 -17.21 20.63 -23.09
C MET A 80 -17.38 19.10 -22.91
N GLU A 81 -18.09 18.47 -23.83
CA GLU A 81 -18.33 17.02 -23.82
C GLU A 81 -17.02 16.22 -24.00
N GLY A 82 -16.12 16.71 -24.87
CA GLY A 82 -14.80 16.12 -25.04
C GLY A 82 -13.96 16.20 -23.77
N SER A 83 -13.97 17.33 -23.08
CA SER A 83 -13.24 17.51 -21.82
C SER A 83 -13.74 16.56 -20.71
N VAL A 84 -15.06 16.41 -20.57
CA VAL A 84 -15.67 15.46 -19.65
C VAL A 84 -15.26 14.03 -20.00
N THR A 85 -15.36 13.64 -21.28
CA THR A 85 -14.99 12.30 -21.74
C THR A 85 -13.52 11.98 -21.48
N ILE A 86 -12.64 12.97 -21.70
CA ILE A 86 -11.20 12.81 -21.40
C ILE A 86 -11.03 12.57 -19.90
N SER A 87 -11.62 13.40 -19.06
CA SER A 87 -11.48 13.31 -17.60
C SER A 87 -11.97 11.96 -17.08
N ASP A 88 -13.15 11.52 -17.50
CA ASP A 88 -13.79 10.28 -17.02
C ASP A 88 -13.01 9.00 -17.40
N ARG A 89 -12.24 9.05 -18.49
CA ARG A 89 -11.48 7.89 -18.95
C ARG A 89 -10.01 7.95 -18.61
N LEU A 90 -9.42 9.15 -18.64
CA LEU A 90 -8.00 9.35 -18.42
C LEU A 90 -7.63 9.13 -16.95
N PHE A 91 -8.28 9.87 -16.04
CA PHE A 91 -7.88 9.86 -14.64
C PHE A 91 -8.06 8.50 -13.94
N PRO A 92 -9.18 7.77 -14.08
CA PRO A 92 -9.30 6.46 -13.44
C PRO A 92 -8.22 5.47 -13.89
N SER A 93 -7.90 5.45 -15.19
CA SER A 93 -6.85 4.57 -15.73
C SER A 93 -5.46 4.97 -15.26
N LEU A 94 -5.15 6.27 -15.20
CA LEU A 94 -3.86 6.75 -14.68
C LEU A 94 -3.71 6.46 -13.18
N PHE A 95 -4.77 6.66 -12.39
CA PHE A 95 -4.75 6.33 -10.95
C PHE A 95 -4.61 4.82 -10.69
N LEU A 96 -5.02 3.99 -11.65
CA LEU A 96 -4.78 2.55 -11.61
C LEU A 96 -3.38 2.16 -12.12
N GLY A 97 -2.53 3.14 -12.46
CA GLY A 97 -1.17 2.93 -12.93
C GLY A 97 -1.06 2.37 -14.34
N ASP A 98 -2.11 2.50 -15.16
CA ASP A 98 -2.08 2.05 -16.55
C ASP A 98 -1.08 2.86 -17.38
N ASP A 99 -0.54 2.24 -18.44
CA ASP A 99 0.43 2.88 -19.34
C ASP A 99 -0.19 4.13 -19.97
N PRO A 100 0.34 5.34 -19.71
CA PRO A 100 -0.23 6.59 -20.19
C PRO A 100 -0.38 6.64 -21.72
N ARG A 101 0.47 5.94 -22.47
CA ARG A 101 0.41 5.88 -23.94
C ARG A 101 -0.84 5.12 -24.40
N LEU A 102 -1.11 3.98 -23.76
CA LEU A 102 -2.29 3.16 -24.05
C LEU A 102 -3.57 3.84 -23.60
N VAL A 103 -3.51 4.51 -22.44
CA VAL A 103 -4.65 5.30 -21.91
C VAL A 103 -4.97 6.43 -22.90
N LEU A 104 -3.97 7.21 -23.33
CA LEU A 104 -4.18 8.29 -24.31
C LEU A 104 -4.74 7.76 -25.64
N HIS A 105 -4.23 6.62 -26.11
CA HIS A 105 -4.75 5.97 -27.32
C HIS A 105 -6.23 5.59 -27.16
N SER A 106 -6.59 4.96 -26.05
CA SER A 106 -7.98 4.58 -25.74
C SER A 106 -8.91 5.80 -25.63
N VAL A 107 -8.45 6.89 -25.01
CA VAL A 107 -9.21 8.15 -24.92
C VAL A 107 -9.46 8.72 -26.31
N ARG A 108 -8.43 8.80 -27.16
CA ARG A 108 -8.57 9.26 -28.54
C ARG A 108 -9.55 8.42 -29.35
N GLN A 109 -9.49 7.08 -29.22
CA GLN A 109 -10.46 6.19 -29.89
C GLN A 109 -11.89 6.46 -29.42
N SER A 110 -12.09 6.67 -28.12
CA SER A 110 -13.42 6.96 -27.57
C SER A 110 -13.98 8.29 -28.05
N LEU A 111 -13.15 9.33 -28.13
CA LEU A 111 -13.53 10.62 -28.67
C LEU A 111 -13.89 10.52 -30.18
N ARG A 112 -13.08 9.80 -30.94
CA ARG A 112 -13.32 9.56 -32.37
C ARG A 112 -14.62 8.79 -32.62
N ALA A 113 -14.92 7.79 -31.80
CA ALA A 113 -16.13 6.98 -31.97
C ALA A 113 -17.43 7.75 -31.71
N ARG A 114 -17.39 8.84 -30.93
CA ARG A 114 -18.54 9.70 -30.67
C ARG A 114 -18.92 10.57 -31.87
N GLY A 115 -17.96 10.90 -32.71
CA GLY A 115 -18.19 11.81 -33.89
C GLY A 115 -18.45 13.26 -33.47
N GLY A 116 -18.66 14.13 -34.46
CA GLY A 116 -19.14 15.49 -34.23
C GLY A 116 -18.06 16.55 -33.94
N HIS A 117 -16.96 16.21 -33.29
CA HIS A 117 -15.87 17.11 -32.93
C HIS A 117 -14.48 16.53 -33.24
N HIS A 118 -13.50 17.42 -33.38
CA HIS A 118 -12.09 17.02 -33.60
C HIS A 118 -11.28 16.82 -32.31
N ASP A 119 -11.94 16.67 -31.16
CA ASP A 119 -11.30 16.55 -29.83
C ASP A 119 -10.25 15.45 -29.79
N TRP A 120 -10.48 14.32 -30.48
CA TRP A 120 -9.55 13.20 -30.56
C TRP A 120 -8.20 13.57 -31.19
N ALA A 121 -8.18 14.51 -32.14
CA ALA A 121 -6.96 14.98 -32.79
C ALA A 121 -6.29 16.12 -32.03
N SER A 122 -7.00 16.76 -31.12
CA SER A 122 -6.52 17.90 -30.33
C SER A 122 -5.51 17.52 -29.26
N LEU A 123 -5.58 16.30 -28.70
CA LEU A 123 -4.72 15.88 -27.63
C LEU A 123 -3.30 15.60 -28.10
N VAL A 124 -2.32 16.18 -27.39
CA VAL A 124 -0.89 15.95 -27.61
C VAL A 124 -0.23 15.59 -26.28
N ALA A 125 0.80 14.76 -26.33
CA ALA A 125 1.64 14.45 -25.20
C ALA A 125 3.10 14.76 -25.51
N TYR A 126 3.73 15.54 -24.65
CA TYR A 126 5.17 15.70 -24.59
C TYR A 126 5.68 14.73 -23.54
N ALA A 127 6.59 13.83 -23.90
CA ALA A 127 6.99 12.76 -23.00
C ALA A 127 8.47 12.41 -23.13
N SER A 128 9.15 12.35 -22.01
CA SER A 128 10.45 11.72 -21.87
C SER A 128 10.25 10.27 -21.48
N ILE A 129 10.57 9.34 -22.37
CA ILE A 129 10.37 7.90 -22.16
C ILE A 129 11.72 7.30 -21.82
N PRO A 130 11.97 6.92 -20.54
CA PRO A 130 13.21 6.26 -20.16
C PRO A 130 13.27 4.84 -20.70
N SER A 131 14.49 4.28 -20.79
CA SER A 131 14.71 2.93 -21.33
C SER A 131 14.01 1.82 -20.54
N ASP A 132 13.82 2.02 -19.23
CA ASP A 132 13.14 1.11 -18.32
C ASP A 132 11.64 1.44 -18.12
N PHE A 133 11.03 2.23 -19.00
CA PHE A 133 9.66 2.70 -18.89
C PHE A 133 8.64 1.58 -18.68
N ALA A 134 8.81 0.45 -19.37
CA ALA A 134 7.94 -0.71 -19.21
C ALA A 134 7.95 -1.24 -17.76
N ARG A 135 9.13 -1.28 -17.13
CA ARG A 135 9.28 -1.65 -15.73
C ARG A 135 8.63 -0.62 -14.81
N GLN A 136 8.81 0.68 -15.07
CA GLN A 136 8.17 1.74 -14.28
C GLN A 136 6.64 1.66 -14.34
N VAL A 137 6.05 1.36 -15.51
CA VAL A 137 4.61 1.12 -15.64
C VAL A 137 4.16 -0.08 -14.80
N GLN A 138 4.90 -1.19 -14.81
CA GLN A 138 4.57 -2.35 -13.98
C GLN A 138 4.62 -2.03 -12.48
N LEU A 139 5.64 -1.29 -12.04
CA LEU A 139 5.76 -0.83 -10.66
C LEU A 139 4.61 0.11 -10.28
N SER A 140 4.24 1.04 -11.17
CA SER A 140 3.10 1.95 -10.96
C SER A 140 1.78 1.19 -10.80
N ARG A 141 1.50 0.23 -11.69
CA ARG A 141 0.33 -0.65 -11.61
C ARG A 141 0.28 -1.43 -10.31
N ARG A 142 1.40 -1.99 -9.90
CA ARG A 142 1.54 -2.75 -8.65
C ARG A 142 1.21 -1.87 -7.45
N ARG A 143 1.84 -0.71 -7.35
CA ARG A 143 1.64 0.24 -6.24
C ARG A 143 0.22 0.79 -6.19
N ALA A 144 -0.36 1.13 -7.34
CA ALA A 144 -1.74 1.60 -7.42
C ALA A 144 -2.73 0.53 -6.96
N ALA A 145 -2.55 -0.73 -7.39
CA ALA A 145 -3.39 -1.84 -6.97
C ALA A 145 -3.23 -2.15 -5.46
N ASP A 146 -2.00 -2.12 -4.93
CA ASP A 146 -1.73 -2.33 -3.51
C ASP A 146 -2.36 -1.22 -2.65
N LEU A 147 -2.20 0.05 -3.06
CA LEU A 147 -2.81 1.19 -2.38
C LEU A 147 -4.34 1.08 -2.37
N ALA A 148 -4.96 0.83 -3.53
CA ALA A 148 -6.41 0.70 -3.65
C ALA A 148 -6.93 -0.48 -2.79
N CYS A 149 -6.23 -1.61 -2.80
CA CYS A 149 -6.54 -2.76 -1.96
C CYS A 149 -6.40 -2.43 -0.47
N SER A 150 -5.37 -1.68 -0.08
CA SER A 150 -5.14 -1.24 1.30
C SER A 150 -6.24 -0.28 1.78
N VAL A 151 -6.68 0.65 0.94
CA VAL A 151 -7.82 1.55 1.22
C VAL A 151 -9.09 0.74 1.40
N LEU A 152 -9.37 -0.21 0.50
CA LEU A 152 -10.53 -1.09 0.60
C LEU A 152 -10.53 -1.90 1.91
N PHE A 153 -9.39 -2.47 2.29
CA PHE A 153 -9.27 -3.18 3.58
C PHE A 153 -9.43 -2.26 4.79
N ASN A 154 -9.08 -0.97 4.68
CA ASN A 154 -9.36 -0.01 5.75
C ASN A 154 -10.87 0.25 5.88
N VAL A 155 -11.58 0.38 4.76
CA VAL A 155 -13.05 0.54 4.76
C VAL A 155 -13.71 -0.68 5.43
N ILE A 156 -13.36 -1.90 4.99
CA ILE A 156 -13.89 -3.14 5.55
C ILE A 156 -13.60 -3.26 7.04
N ASP A 157 -12.39 -2.93 7.47
CA ASP A 157 -11.98 -2.99 8.88
C ASP A 157 -12.80 -1.99 9.73
N ASN A 158 -12.99 -0.76 9.24
CA ASN A 158 -13.80 0.26 9.92
C ASN A 158 -15.27 -0.17 10.02
N GLU A 159 -15.85 -0.74 8.96
CA GLU A 159 -17.22 -1.28 8.99
C GLU A 159 -17.34 -2.41 10.02
N ASN A 160 -16.41 -3.36 10.03
CA ASN A 160 -16.39 -4.44 11.01
C ASN A 160 -16.29 -3.89 12.45
N GLN A 161 -15.45 -2.88 12.70
CA GLN A 161 -15.31 -2.27 14.02
C GLN A 161 -16.59 -1.54 14.45
N SER A 162 -17.23 -0.81 13.55
CA SER A 162 -18.50 -0.11 13.83
C SER A 162 -19.61 -1.09 14.18
N LEU A 163 -19.69 -2.22 13.47
CA LEU A 163 -20.65 -3.29 13.74
C LEU A 163 -20.41 -3.94 15.10
N MET A 164 -19.14 -4.20 15.48
CA MET A 164 -18.78 -4.73 16.80
C MET A 164 -19.13 -3.73 17.93
N GLN A 165 -18.94 -2.44 17.73
CA GLN A 165 -19.32 -1.41 18.71
C GLN A 165 -20.83 -1.33 18.90
N ALA A 166 -21.62 -1.34 17.81
CA ALA A 166 -23.08 -1.34 17.87
C ALA A 166 -23.61 -2.58 18.63
N GLN A 167 -23.00 -3.73 18.45
CA GLN A 167 -23.30 -4.96 19.16
C GLN A 167 -23.00 -4.84 20.66
N SER A 168 -21.88 -4.23 21.05
CA SER A 168 -21.53 -3.99 22.45
C SER A 168 -22.53 -3.03 23.13
N ALA A 169 -23.21 -2.18 22.37
CA ALA A 169 -24.27 -1.29 22.82
C ALA A 169 -25.66 -1.94 22.86
N GLY A 170 -25.77 -3.27 22.66
CA GLY A 170 -27.03 -4.03 22.72
C GLY A 170 -27.82 -4.11 21.41
N ALA A 171 -27.27 -3.67 20.30
CA ALA A 171 -27.87 -3.89 18.98
C ALA A 171 -27.79 -5.38 18.57
N ALA A 172 -28.69 -5.80 17.70
CA ALA A 172 -28.65 -7.14 17.13
C ALA A 172 -27.29 -7.38 16.44
N PRO A 173 -26.73 -8.60 16.50
CA PRO A 173 -25.45 -8.93 15.87
C PRO A 173 -25.55 -8.70 14.35
N VAL A 174 -24.94 -7.63 13.86
CA VAL A 174 -24.88 -7.29 12.45
C VAL A 174 -23.45 -7.44 12.00
N GLY A 175 -23.17 -8.41 11.14
CA GLY A 175 -21.92 -8.51 10.37
C GLY A 175 -22.13 -7.92 8.98
N LEU A 176 -21.08 -7.85 8.18
CA LEU A 176 -21.22 -7.54 6.75
C LEU A 176 -22.25 -8.48 6.11
N SER A 177 -23.16 -7.95 5.30
CA SER A 177 -24.12 -8.77 4.58
C SER A 177 -23.43 -9.69 3.56
N ILE A 178 -24.11 -10.73 3.12
CA ILE A 178 -23.57 -11.66 2.11
C ILE A 178 -23.25 -10.89 0.82
N GLU A 179 -24.09 -9.95 0.43
CA GLU A 179 -23.94 -9.12 -0.76
C GLU A 179 -22.73 -8.19 -0.63
N GLN A 180 -22.58 -7.52 0.52
CA GLN A 180 -21.41 -6.66 0.79
C GLN A 180 -20.11 -7.47 0.73
N ARG A 181 -20.09 -8.65 1.36
CA ARG A 181 -18.93 -9.54 1.30
C ARG A 181 -18.59 -9.98 -0.12
N ALA A 182 -19.59 -10.35 -0.91
CA ALA A 182 -19.40 -10.74 -2.30
C ALA A 182 -18.85 -9.58 -3.15
N ALA A 183 -19.37 -8.37 -2.96
CA ALA A 183 -18.90 -7.17 -3.65
C ALA A 183 -17.42 -6.86 -3.27
N TYR A 184 -17.07 -6.91 -1.99
CA TYR A 184 -15.70 -6.71 -1.54
C TYR A 184 -14.75 -7.81 -2.06
N GLU A 185 -15.17 -9.08 -2.06
CA GLU A 185 -14.40 -10.18 -2.63
C GLU A 185 -14.10 -9.94 -4.11
N GLN A 186 -15.07 -9.51 -4.89
CA GLN A 186 -14.89 -9.22 -6.30
C GLN A 186 -13.89 -8.09 -6.55
N LEU A 187 -13.96 -7.01 -5.76
CA LEU A 187 -13.01 -5.90 -5.85
C LEU A 187 -11.58 -6.36 -5.48
N VAL A 188 -11.46 -7.11 -4.38
CA VAL A 188 -10.16 -7.63 -3.94
C VAL A 188 -9.58 -8.61 -4.96
N ASP A 189 -10.41 -9.45 -5.60
CA ASP A 189 -10.00 -10.33 -6.70
C ASP A 189 -9.43 -9.53 -7.88
N GLY A 190 -10.07 -8.42 -8.24
CA GLY A 190 -9.58 -7.53 -9.28
C GLY A 190 -8.19 -6.98 -8.97
N TYR A 191 -7.96 -6.50 -7.75
CA TYR A 191 -6.63 -5.99 -7.33
C TYR A 191 -5.60 -7.12 -7.22
N PHE A 192 -5.98 -8.28 -6.71
CA PHE A 192 -5.12 -9.46 -6.65
C PHE A 192 -4.59 -9.84 -8.04
N GLN A 193 -5.47 -9.93 -9.04
CA GLN A 193 -5.06 -10.23 -10.41
C GLN A 193 -4.17 -9.12 -10.98
N ARG A 194 -4.51 -7.86 -10.78
CA ARG A 194 -3.66 -6.73 -11.23
C ARG A 194 -2.24 -6.82 -10.68
N ILE A 195 -2.07 -7.11 -9.38
CA ILE A 195 -0.74 -7.29 -8.79
C ILE A 195 -0.05 -8.50 -9.38
N ARG A 196 -0.75 -9.62 -9.51
CA ARG A 196 -0.21 -10.86 -10.11
C ARG A 196 0.28 -10.64 -11.55
N ASP A 197 -0.46 -9.89 -12.35
CA ASP A 197 -0.12 -9.58 -13.74
C ASP A 197 1.12 -8.69 -13.86
N THR A 198 1.57 -8.04 -12.78
CA THR A 198 2.83 -7.28 -12.73
C THR A 198 4.04 -8.15 -12.41
N GLN A 199 3.86 -9.45 -12.18
CA GLN A 199 4.98 -10.35 -11.88
C GLN A 199 5.92 -10.42 -13.08
N PRO A 200 7.24 -10.21 -12.90
CA PRO A 200 8.21 -10.41 -13.97
C PRO A 200 8.12 -11.83 -14.52
N ARG A 201 8.15 -11.95 -15.84
CA ARG A 201 8.09 -13.25 -16.52
C ARG A 201 9.40 -14.04 -16.44
N GLU A 202 10.50 -13.32 -16.40
CA GLU A 202 11.83 -13.91 -16.32
C GLU A 202 12.20 -14.21 -14.88
N ASP A 203 12.83 -15.35 -14.66
CA ASP A 203 13.36 -15.78 -13.37
C ASP A 203 14.87 -15.55 -13.34
N THR A 204 15.24 -14.28 -13.16
CA THR A 204 16.63 -13.85 -13.07
C THR A 204 16.93 -13.23 -11.69
N PRO A 205 18.20 -13.18 -11.27
CA PRO A 205 18.57 -12.50 -10.02
C PRO A 205 18.09 -11.04 -9.96
N GLU A 206 18.10 -10.34 -11.10
CA GLU A 206 17.70 -8.94 -11.20
C GLU A 206 16.18 -8.75 -10.96
N THR A 207 15.38 -9.76 -11.28
CA THR A 207 13.92 -9.75 -11.07
C THR A 207 13.49 -10.36 -9.75
N ALA A 208 14.40 -10.96 -8.99
CA ALA A 208 14.09 -11.69 -7.75
C ALA A 208 13.40 -10.79 -6.70
N ALA A 209 13.91 -9.58 -6.49
CA ALA A 209 13.31 -8.61 -5.55
C ALA A 209 11.89 -8.18 -5.97
N ASP A 210 11.69 -7.87 -7.27
CA ASP A 210 10.38 -7.51 -7.81
C ASP A 210 9.36 -8.66 -7.68
N ARG A 211 9.79 -9.90 -7.90
CA ARG A 211 8.97 -11.10 -7.72
C ARG A 211 8.64 -11.34 -6.25
N ALA A 212 9.61 -11.17 -5.36
CA ALA A 212 9.41 -11.29 -3.92
C ALA A 212 8.39 -10.26 -3.41
N GLU A 213 8.46 -9.02 -3.92
CA GLU A 213 7.49 -7.96 -3.60
C GLU A 213 6.08 -8.37 -4.03
N VAL A 214 5.89 -8.86 -5.26
CA VAL A 214 4.59 -9.37 -5.73
C VAL A 214 4.06 -10.47 -4.81
N PHE A 215 4.85 -11.49 -4.51
CA PHE A 215 4.42 -12.55 -3.61
C PHE A 215 4.10 -12.04 -2.20
N GLY A 216 4.89 -11.10 -1.68
CA GLY A 216 4.61 -10.46 -0.38
C GLY A 216 3.26 -9.73 -0.35
N MET A 217 2.94 -8.98 -1.41
CA MET A 217 1.66 -8.29 -1.57
C MET A 217 0.49 -9.29 -1.69
N LEU A 218 0.62 -10.33 -2.52
CA LEU A 218 -0.41 -11.38 -2.65
C LEU A 218 -0.64 -12.11 -1.33
N GLY A 219 0.42 -12.41 -0.59
CA GLY A 219 0.34 -12.95 0.78
C GLY A 219 -0.41 -12.00 1.73
N GLY A 220 -0.14 -10.69 1.64
CA GLY A 220 -0.84 -9.66 2.39
C GLY A 220 -2.33 -9.62 2.11
N ILE A 221 -2.72 -9.71 0.85
CA ILE A 221 -4.12 -9.74 0.42
C ILE A 221 -4.83 -10.98 0.97
N GLU A 222 -4.29 -12.19 0.78
CA GLU A 222 -4.90 -13.42 1.27
C GLU A 222 -5.03 -13.42 2.81
N ARG A 223 -4.04 -12.90 3.51
CA ARG A 223 -4.08 -12.72 4.97
C ARG A 223 -5.18 -11.73 5.38
N ASN A 224 -5.30 -10.59 4.70
CA ASN A 224 -6.35 -9.61 5.00
C ASN A 224 -7.74 -10.17 4.72
N ARG A 225 -7.93 -10.90 3.62
CA ARG A 225 -9.17 -11.63 3.33
C ARG A 225 -9.56 -12.55 4.47
N ALA A 226 -8.61 -13.35 4.95
CA ALA A 226 -8.84 -14.28 6.04
C ALA A 226 -9.37 -13.56 7.30
N PHE A 227 -8.77 -12.45 7.69
CA PHE A 227 -9.12 -11.75 8.92
C PHE A 227 -10.29 -10.77 8.80
N LEU A 228 -10.61 -10.27 7.62
CA LEU A 228 -11.60 -9.23 7.43
C LEU A 228 -12.87 -9.70 6.71
N LEU A 229 -12.76 -10.68 5.81
CA LEU A 229 -13.91 -11.16 5.01
C LEU A 229 -14.39 -12.56 5.43
N ASP A 230 -13.47 -13.45 5.86
CA ASP A 230 -13.84 -14.79 6.31
C ASP A 230 -14.07 -14.88 7.83
N THR A 231 -14.15 -13.72 8.50
CA THR A 231 -14.52 -13.65 9.92
C THR A 231 -15.86 -14.37 10.12
N PRO A 232 -15.98 -15.32 11.08
CA PRO A 232 -17.25 -15.97 11.36
C PRO A 232 -18.31 -14.91 11.67
N ALA A 233 -19.37 -14.86 10.86
CA ALA A 233 -20.52 -14.03 11.20
C ALA A 233 -21.15 -14.59 12.47
N LEU A 234 -21.51 -13.75 13.42
CA LEU A 234 -22.25 -14.13 14.60
C LEU A 234 -23.55 -14.82 14.14
N GLY A 235 -23.70 -16.12 14.48
CA GLY A 235 -24.85 -16.92 14.04
C GLY A 235 -24.57 -17.89 12.88
N SER A 236 -23.39 -17.82 12.22
CA SER A 236 -22.99 -18.81 11.22
C SER A 236 -22.34 -20.04 11.86
N SER A 237 -22.28 -21.15 11.11
CA SER A 237 -21.62 -22.38 11.57
C SER A 237 -20.11 -22.16 11.70
N PRO A 238 -19.54 -22.07 12.92
CA PRO A 238 -18.14 -21.70 13.12
C PRO A 238 -17.15 -22.67 12.47
N VAL A 239 -17.53 -23.89 12.21
CA VAL A 239 -16.65 -24.94 11.67
C VAL A 239 -16.33 -24.73 10.18
N ARG A 240 -17.32 -24.33 9.39
CA ARG A 240 -17.11 -24.12 7.93
C ARG A 240 -16.24 -22.90 7.65
N ASP A 241 -16.49 -21.84 8.40
CA ASP A 241 -15.78 -20.57 8.24
C ASP A 241 -14.33 -20.70 8.69
N LEU A 242 -14.05 -21.45 9.77
CA LEU A 242 -12.68 -21.75 10.20
C LEU A 242 -11.86 -22.56 9.19
N ARG A 243 -12.52 -23.46 8.42
CA ARG A 243 -11.81 -24.21 7.36
C ARG A 243 -11.39 -23.25 6.23
N LYS A 244 -12.29 -22.39 5.77
CA LYS A 244 -12.01 -21.40 4.72
C LYS A 244 -10.92 -20.44 5.17
N LEU A 245 -11.03 -19.93 6.39
CA LEU A 245 -10.02 -19.06 7.02
C LEU A 245 -8.63 -19.72 7.02
N ARG A 246 -8.54 -20.97 7.50
CA ARG A 246 -7.26 -21.72 7.51
C ARG A 246 -6.69 -21.90 6.11
N GLN A 247 -7.51 -22.21 5.11
CA GLN A 247 -7.08 -22.33 3.72
C GLN A 247 -6.49 -21.03 3.18
N ARG A 248 -7.10 -19.87 3.50
CA ARG A 248 -6.55 -18.57 3.11
C ARG A 248 -5.25 -18.22 3.84
N LEU A 249 -5.19 -18.49 5.14
CA LEU A 249 -3.95 -18.29 5.90
C LEU A 249 -2.82 -19.17 5.37
N ASP A 250 -3.11 -20.41 4.97
CA ASP A 250 -2.14 -21.31 4.35
C ASP A 250 -1.67 -20.79 2.99
N ARG A 251 -2.59 -20.31 2.13
CA ARG A 251 -2.21 -19.65 0.87
C ARG A 251 -1.33 -18.43 1.11
N ALA A 252 -1.70 -17.57 2.06
CA ALA A 252 -0.91 -16.40 2.43
C ALA A 252 0.50 -16.80 2.87
N ARG A 253 0.62 -17.83 3.71
CA ARG A 253 1.90 -18.37 4.15
C ARG A 253 2.75 -18.87 2.97
N ASN A 254 2.15 -19.57 2.02
CA ASN A 254 2.85 -20.09 0.84
C ASN A 254 3.37 -18.94 -0.05
N PHE A 255 2.63 -17.85 -0.20
CA PHE A 255 3.12 -16.64 -0.88
C PHE A 255 4.30 -16.01 -0.13
N TYR A 256 4.22 -15.87 1.18
CA TYR A 256 5.35 -15.37 1.96
C TYR A 256 6.55 -16.32 1.97
N ALA A 257 6.31 -17.63 1.91
CA ALA A 257 7.38 -18.62 1.73
C ALA A 257 8.11 -18.42 0.41
N ALA A 258 7.39 -18.23 -0.68
CA ALA A 258 7.97 -17.92 -1.98
C ALA A 258 8.72 -16.57 -1.97
N ALA A 259 8.14 -15.53 -1.38
CA ALA A 259 8.76 -14.22 -1.29
C ALA A 259 10.09 -14.25 -0.54
N ARG A 260 10.15 -14.91 0.63
CA ARG A 260 11.36 -14.99 1.45
C ARG A 260 12.50 -15.78 0.80
N THR A 261 12.21 -16.75 -0.07
CA THR A 261 13.24 -17.51 -0.77
C THR A 261 13.88 -16.71 -1.90
N LEU A 262 13.15 -15.75 -2.47
CA LEU A 262 13.62 -14.87 -3.53
C LEU A 262 14.39 -13.66 -3.00
N TRP A 263 14.03 -13.16 -1.82
CA TRP A 263 14.64 -11.97 -1.24
C TRP A 263 14.82 -12.13 0.27
N THR A 264 15.97 -12.63 0.66
CA THR A 264 16.32 -12.95 2.06
C THR A 264 16.68 -11.72 2.90
N GLU A 265 17.08 -10.62 2.24
CA GLU A 265 17.50 -9.38 2.89
C GLU A 265 16.33 -8.53 3.40
N TYR A 266 15.10 -8.98 3.21
CA TYR A 266 13.91 -8.27 3.66
C TYR A 266 13.14 -9.07 4.70
N SER A 267 13.24 -8.65 5.97
CA SER A 267 12.69 -9.41 7.12
C SER A 267 11.18 -9.58 7.08
N TRP A 268 10.45 -8.65 6.49
CA TRP A 268 8.98 -8.56 6.50
C TRP A 268 8.29 -9.84 6.01
N ASN A 269 8.71 -10.36 4.85
CA ASN A 269 8.15 -11.58 4.29
C ASN A 269 8.40 -12.79 5.19
N THR A 270 9.59 -12.87 5.78
CA THR A 270 9.98 -13.96 6.67
C THR A 270 9.23 -13.91 7.99
N VAL A 271 9.04 -12.72 8.56
CA VAL A 271 8.26 -12.53 9.80
C VAL A 271 6.80 -12.93 9.59
N HIS A 272 6.19 -12.53 8.47
CA HIS A 272 4.82 -12.94 8.16
C HIS A 272 4.69 -14.43 7.89
N TYR A 273 5.67 -15.06 7.24
CA TYR A 273 5.72 -16.51 7.12
C TYR A 273 5.73 -17.20 8.48
N LEU A 274 6.58 -16.75 9.41
CA LEU A 274 6.68 -17.29 10.77
C LEU A 274 5.39 -17.05 11.59
N SER A 275 4.82 -15.85 11.46
CA SER A 275 3.55 -15.49 12.10
C SER A 275 2.43 -16.43 11.67
N LEU A 276 2.25 -16.64 10.36
CA LEU A 276 1.22 -17.53 9.85
C LEU A 276 1.48 -19.00 10.19
N THR A 277 2.75 -19.43 10.21
CA THR A 277 3.15 -20.78 10.67
C THR A 277 2.71 -21.01 12.13
N ALA A 278 2.94 -20.02 13.00
CA ALA A 278 2.49 -20.08 14.39
C ALA A 278 0.96 -20.08 14.52
N LEU A 279 0.27 -19.20 13.76
CA LEU A 279 -1.20 -19.12 13.78
C LEU A 279 -1.89 -20.39 13.27
N LEU A 280 -1.26 -21.09 12.33
CA LEU A 280 -1.75 -22.39 11.84
C LEU A 280 -1.46 -23.56 12.78
N GLY A 281 -0.75 -23.30 13.89
CA GLY A 281 -0.39 -24.31 14.89
C GLY A 281 0.78 -25.21 14.48
N GLU A 282 1.53 -24.79 13.48
CA GLU A 282 2.69 -25.55 13.00
C GLU A 282 3.97 -25.23 13.75
N LYS A 283 4.93 -26.12 13.67
CA LYS A 283 6.24 -25.96 14.34
C LYS A 283 7.04 -24.84 13.66
N MET A 284 7.37 -23.80 14.43
CA MET A 284 8.17 -22.69 13.92
C MET A 284 9.62 -23.13 13.66
N PRO A 285 10.17 -22.90 12.44
CA PRO A 285 11.55 -23.25 12.13
C PRO A 285 12.51 -22.23 12.76
N LEU A 286 13.27 -22.66 13.78
CA LEU A 286 14.15 -21.77 14.55
C LEU A 286 15.24 -21.10 13.73
N ALA A 287 15.83 -21.82 12.74
CA ALA A 287 16.82 -21.24 11.86
C ALA A 287 16.25 -20.06 11.02
N VAL A 288 14.99 -20.17 10.58
CA VAL A 288 14.31 -19.09 9.84
C VAL A 288 14.02 -17.91 10.76
N TRP A 289 13.64 -18.18 12.02
CA TRP A 289 13.46 -17.12 13.02
C TRP A 289 14.78 -16.38 13.27
N THR A 290 15.89 -17.10 13.44
CA THR A 290 17.22 -16.51 13.66
C THR A 290 17.64 -15.62 12.50
N SER A 291 17.49 -16.09 11.25
CA SER A 291 17.78 -15.29 10.07
C SER A 291 16.91 -14.03 10.00
N ALA A 292 15.59 -14.16 10.23
CA ALA A 292 14.70 -13.01 10.26
C ALA A 292 15.08 -11.99 11.33
N PHE A 293 15.52 -12.48 12.50
CA PHE A 293 15.95 -11.63 13.60
C PHE A 293 17.21 -10.82 13.23
N GLN A 294 18.21 -11.45 12.63
CA GLN A 294 19.43 -10.78 12.17
C GLN A 294 19.11 -9.67 11.16
N VAL A 295 18.35 -9.99 10.12
CA VAL A 295 17.95 -9.00 9.10
C VAL A 295 17.14 -7.86 9.70
N ALA A 296 16.20 -8.14 10.60
CA ALA A 296 15.41 -7.11 11.26
C ALA A 296 16.25 -6.23 12.19
N ALA A 297 17.27 -6.82 12.85
CA ALA A 297 18.22 -6.07 13.68
C ALA A 297 19.11 -5.12 12.85
N GLU A 298 19.50 -5.52 11.66
CA GLU A 298 20.20 -4.64 10.71
C GLU A 298 19.27 -3.52 10.21
N GLN A 299 18.04 -3.86 9.80
CA GLN A 299 17.05 -2.90 9.31
C GLN A 299 16.69 -1.84 10.35
N GLN A 300 16.64 -2.18 11.64
CA GLN A 300 16.36 -1.17 12.68
C GLN A 300 17.48 -0.12 12.84
N GLN A 301 18.67 -0.38 12.30
CA GLN A 301 19.80 0.55 12.28
C GLN A 301 19.86 1.39 10.98
N SER A 302 18.96 1.15 10.04
CA SER A 302 18.92 1.86 8.76
C SER A 302 18.81 3.37 8.95
N ALA A 303 19.49 4.14 8.09
CA ALA A 303 19.33 5.57 8.00
C ALA A 303 17.93 5.95 7.48
N ASP A 304 17.33 5.11 6.62
CA ASP A 304 15.97 5.30 6.14
C ASP A 304 14.95 5.09 7.27
N HIS A 305 14.13 6.12 7.51
CA HIS A 305 13.15 6.12 8.60
C HIS A 305 12.15 4.97 8.48
N LEU A 306 11.64 4.73 7.28
CA LEU A 306 10.61 3.73 7.05
C LEU A 306 11.16 2.30 7.25
N THR A 307 12.32 1.99 6.67
CA THR A 307 13.03 0.72 6.86
C THR A 307 13.32 0.47 8.34
N ARG A 308 13.74 1.49 9.07
CA ARG A 308 13.98 1.42 10.52
C ARG A 308 12.73 1.10 11.32
N CYS A 309 11.59 1.71 10.97
CA CYS A 309 10.31 1.41 11.61
C CYS A 309 9.86 -0.04 11.34
N TRP A 310 10.00 -0.51 10.11
CA TRP A 310 9.69 -1.91 9.76
C TRP A 310 10.60 -2.91 10.47
N GLY A 311 11.90 -2.64 10.58
CA GLY A 311 12.83 -3.46 11.35
C GLY A 311 12.41 -3.59 12.82
N ARG A 312 12.01 -2.50 13.46
CA ARG A 312 11.50 -2.51 14.84
C ARG A 312 10.20 -3.28 15.00
N LEU A 313 9.26 -3.14 14.07
CA LEU A 313 8.01 -3.90 14.09
C LEU A 313 8.27 -5.39 13.92
N ALA A 314 9.15 -5.75 12.98
CA ALA A 314 9.57 -7.13 12.76
C ALA A 314 10.19 -7.74 14.02
N LEU A 315 11.11 -7.03 14.69
CA LEU A 315 11.70 -7.49 15.95
C LEU A 315 10.66 -7.63 17.07
N CYS A 316 9.74 -6.69 17.22
CA CYS A 316 8.66 -6.77 18.19
C CYS A 316 7.82 -8.03 17.98
N GLU A 317 7.45 -8.31 16.74
CA GLU A 317 6.68 -9.49 16.36
C GLU A 317 7.47 -10.79 16.58
N LEU A 318 8.75 -10.83 16.21
CA LEU A 318 9.63 -11.98 16.46
C LEU A 318 9.77 -12.31 17.95
N HIS A 319 9.89 -11.30 18.81
CA HIS A 319 9.90 -11.51 20.25
C HIS A 319 8.55 -12.02 20.79
N LEU A 320 7.42 -11.53 20.25
CA LEU A 320 6.08 -12.04 20.59
C LEU A 320 5.94 -13.51 20.18
N LEU A 321 6.37 -13.86 18.96
CA LEU A 321 6.38 -15.24 18.47
C LEU A 321 7.27 -16.15 19.31
N ALA A 322 8.45 -15.69 19.74
CA ALA A 322 9.32 -16.45 20.61
C ALA A 322 8.65 -16.82 21.94
N LEU A 323 7.78 -15.94 22.48
CA LEU A 323 7.02 -16.23 23.69
C LEU A 323 5.99 -17.35 23.52
N SER A 324 5.55 -17.62 22.29
CA SER A 324 4.64 -18.74 22.01
C SER A 324 5.31 -20.11 22.01
N LEU A 325 6.65 -20.15 22.02
CA LEU A 325 7.43 -21.37 21.99
C LEU A 325 7.61 -22.03 23.37
N PRO A 326 7.96 -23.34 23.43
CA PRO A 326 8.35 -24.00 24.64
C PRO A 326 9.53 -23.30 25.35
N PRO A 327 9.64 -23.40 26.71
CA PRO A 327 10.65 -22.65 27.47
C PRO A 327 12.10 -22.88 27.03
N MET A 328 12.45 -24.10 26.61
CA MET A 328 13.81 -24.42 26.14
C MET A 328 14.12 -23.67 24.83
N GLN A 329 13.23 -23.70 23.85
CA GLN A 329 13.40 -23.01 22.59
C GLN A 329 13.45 -21.48 22.80
N ARG A 330 12.63 -20.93 23.70
CA ARG A 330 12.71 -19.50 24.08
C ARG A 330 14.09 -19.12 24.62
N ARG A 331 14.68 -19.95 25.47
CA ARG A 331 16.04 -19.70 26.00
C ARG A 331 17.09 -19.74 24.91
N THR A 332 16.98 -20.70 23.98
CA THR A 332 17.88 -20.78 22.82
C THR A 332 17.80 -19.52 21.98
N LEU A 333 16.59 -19.04 21.64
CA LEU A 333 16.41 -17.83 20.88
C LEU A 333 16.85 -16.57 21.65
N ALA A 334 16.65 -16.53 22.98
CA ALA A 334 17.17 -15.43 23.79
C ALA A 334 18.71 -15.37 23.75
N ALA A 335 19.37 -16.51 23.86
CA ALA A 335 20.84 -16.59 23.77
C ALA A 335 21.38 -16.15 22.40
N LEU A 336 20.69 -16.52 21.32
CA LEU A 336 21.02 -16.09 19.94
C LEU A 336 20.83 -14.59 19.74
N ALA A 337 19.98 -13.94 20.54
CA ALA A 337 19.73 -12.50 20.51
C ALA A 337 20.53 -11.74 21.61
N ASP A 338 21.65 -12.32 22.10
CA ASP A 338 22.49 -11.80 23.17
C ASP A 338 21.72 -11.48 24.47
N GLY A 339 20.60 -12.14 24.67
CA GLY A 339 19.69 -11.89 25.78
C GLY A 339 19.82 -12.88 26.91
N LYS A 340 19.61 -12.43 28.14
CA LYS A 340 19.63 -13.23 29.35
C LYS A 340 18.32 -13.07 30.14
N GLY A 341 17.88 -14.16 30.79
CA GLY A 341 16.77 -14.14 31.72
C GLY A 341 15.42 -14.56 31.14
N ARG A 342 14.53 -14.99 32.04
CA ARG A 342 13.21 -15.57 31.73
C ARG A 342 12.29 -14.61 30.96
N PHE A 343 12.42 -13.33 31.22
CA PHE A 343 11.53 -12.28 30.69
C PHE A 343 12.12 -11.50 29.49
N PHE A 344 13.27 -11.92 28.97
CA PHE A 344 13.98 -11.19 27.92
C PHE A 344 13.08 -10.81 26.74
N HIS A 345 12.42 -11.78 26.12
CA HIS A 345 11.57 -11.50 24.93
C HIS A 345 10.41 -10.54 25.25
N ALA A 346 9.79 -10.68 26.43
CA ALA A 346 8.71 -9.77 26.82
C ALA A 346 9.20 -8.34 27.06
N GLN A 347 10.39 -8.19 27.67
CA GLN A 347 11.00 -6.87 27.89
C GLN A 347 11.38 -6.20 26.58
N GLN A 348 11.99 -6.93 25.65
CA GLN A 348 12.37 -6.44 24.32
C GLN A 348 11.14 -6.04 23.50
N ALA A 349 10.10 -6.87 23.43
CA ALA A 349 8.86 -6.53 22.75
C ALA A 349 8.24 -5.25 23.32
N LYS A 350 8.21 -5.06 24.63
CA LYS A 350 7.70 -3.83 25.27
C LYS A 350 8.55 -2.60 24.95
N ALA A 351 9.87 -2.74 24.93
CA ALA A 351 10.78 -1.63 24.62
C ALA A 351 10.62 -1.17 23.15
N LEU A 352 10.65 -2.12 22.23
CA LEU A 352 10.44 -1.86 20.79
C LEU A 352 9.06 -1.25 20.52
N PHE A 353 8.03 -1.77 21.19
CA PHE A 353 6.67 -1.25 21.04
C PHE A 353 6.55 0.19 21.55
N ARG A 354 7.16 0.56 22.68
CA ARG A 354 7.16 1.97 23.13
C ARG A 354 7.77 2.90 22.10
N THR A 355 8.91 2.49 21.52
CA THR A 355 9.57 3.27 20.48
C THR A 355 8.70 3.41 19.23
N LEU A 356 8.06 2.31 18.80
CA LEU A 356 7.12 2.33 17.68
C LEU A 356 5.90 3.21 17.95
N ARG A 357 5.34 3.17 19.16
CA ARG A 357 4.21 4.02 19.56
C ARG A 357 4.57 5.50 19.46
N ASN A 358 5.69 5.92 20.02
CA ASN A 358 6.14 7.32 19.97
C ASN A 358 6.37 7.80 18.52
N GLN A 359 6.78 6.91 17.62
CA GLN A 359 6.90 7.19 16.19
C GLN A 359 5.54 7.19 15.48
N ALA A 360 4.63 6.33 15.90
CA ALA A 360 3.28 6.21 15.37
C ALA A 360 2.38 7.40 15.73
N GLU A 361 2.65 8.08 16.85
CA GLU A 361 2.01 9.37 17.19
C GLU A 361 2.35 10.46 16.14
N GLN A 362 3.47 10.29 15.40
CA GLN A 362 3.89 11.18 14.31
C GLN A 362 3.45 10.66 12.92
N ASP A 363 3.13 9.38 12.79
CA ASP A 363 2.74 8.70 11.54
C ASP A 363 1.56 7.74 11.77
N GLY A 364 0.37 8.24 11.51
CA GLY A 364 -0.87 7.50 11.68
C GLY A 364 -0.98 6.21 10.84
N ASP A 365 -0.20 6.05 9.77
CA ASP A 365 -0.19 4.82 8.97
C ASP A 365 0.57 3.69 9.68
N ILE A 366 1.71 4.01 10.32
CA ILE A 366 2.46 3.05 11.14
C ILE A 366 1.59 2.58 12.30
N HIS A 367 0.90 3.49 12.99
CA HIS A 367 -0.01 3.15 14.09
C HIS A 367 -1.08 2.15 13.65
N ARG A 368 -1.77 2.41 12.54
CA ARG A 368 -2.80 1.52 12.00
C ARG A 368 -2.26 0.13 11.66
N LYS A 369 -1.08 0.05 11.06
CA LYS A 369 -0.44 -1.23 10.68
C LYS A 369 -0.04 -2.06 11.90
N VAL A 370 0.55 -1.42 12.92
CA VAL A 370 0.90 -2.08 14.20
C VAL A 370 -0.36 -2.59 14.91
N SER A 371 -1.37 -1.74 15.05
CA SER A 371 -2.64 -2.09 15.69
C SER A 371 -3.31 -3.27 14.98
N ARG A 372 -3.41 -3.23 13.66
CA ARG A 372 -4.00 -4.31 12.88
C ARG A 372 -3.23 -5.63 13.04
N GLN A 373 -1.90 -5.59 13.08
CA GLN A 373 -1.09 -6.79 13.26
C GLN A 373 -1.31 -7.43 14.62
N LEU A 374 -1.32 -6.65 15.70
CA LEU A 374 -1.57 -7.17 17.04
C LEU A 374 -3.00 -7.70 17.22
N ARG A 375 -4.00 -7.03 16.66
CA ARG A 375 -5.40 -7.49 16.67
C ARG A 375 -5.58 -8.83 15.98
N ARG A 376 -4.83 -9.14 14.92
CA ARG A 376 -4.87 -10.45 14.26
C ARG A 376 -4.47 -11.58 15.21
N TYR A 377 -3.47 -11.39 16.03
CA TYR A 377 -3.10 -12.37 17.05
C TYR A 377 -4.18 -12.54 18.11
N GLN A 378 -4.84 -11.46 18.50
CA GLN A 378 -5.97 -11.52 19.42
C GLN A 378 -7.13 -12.32 18.80
N LEU A 379 -7.56 -11.97 17.58
CA LEU A 379 -8.63 -12.68 16.86
C LEU A 379 -8.29 -14.16 16.66
N ALA A 380 -7.06 -14.48 16.27
CA ALA A 380 -6.63 -15.86 16.13
C ALA A 380 -6.74 -16.65 17.42
N THR A 381 -6.52 -16.00 18.57
CA THR A 381 -6.72 -16.62 19.90
C THR A 381 -8.19 -16.82 20.20
N GLU A 382 -9.03 -15.83 19.97
CA GLU A 382 -10.48 -15.89 20.17
C GLU A 382 -11.12 -17.00 19.31
N TRP A 383 -10.64 -17.17 18.09
CA TRP A 383 -11.09 -18.24 17.17
C TRP A 383 -10.43 -19.59 17.42
N LYS A 384 -9.59 -19.72 18.47
CA LYS A 384 -8.86 -20.94 18.81
C LYS A 384 -7.96 -21.48 17.68
N LEU A 385 -7.52 -20.61 16.78
CA LEU A 385 -6.52 -20.92 15.77
C LEU A 385 -5.12 -20.96 16.38
N TRP A 386 -4.86 -20.05 17.30
CA TRP A 386 -3.61 -19.89 18.00
C TRP A 386 -3.82 -20.00 19.51
N ASN A 387 -3.03 -20.85 20.16
CA ASN A 387 -3.14 -21.07 21.61
C ASN A 387 -1.77 -20.82 22.28
N PRO A 388 -1.37 -19.54 22.41
CA PRO A 388 -0.10 -19.20 23.03
C PRO A 388 -0.17 -19.34 24.56
N PRO A 389 1.00 -19.46 25.22
CA PRO A 389 1.07 -19.47 26.68
C PRO A 389 0.46 -18.21 27.31
N PRO A 390 0.00 -18.29 28.58
CA PRO A 390 -0.62 -17.14 29.28
C PRO A 390 0.23 -15.88 29.33
N ASP A 391 1.55 -16.00 29.44
CA ASP A 391 2.49 -14.87 29.46
C ASP A 391 2.47 -14.11 28.12
N CYS A 392 2.37 -14.83 27.01
CA CYS A 392 2.25 -14.23 25.67
C CYS A 392 0.92 -13.49 25.51
N LEU A 393 -0.20 -14.10 25.95
CA LEU A 393 -1.52 -13.47 25.92
C LEU A 393 -1.59 -12.22 26.79
N LYS A 394 -0.99 -12.27 27.98
CA LYS A 394 -0.91 -11.12 28.87
C LYS A 394 -0.18 -9.95 28.21
N LEU A 395 0.95 -10.23 27.56
CA LEU A 395 1.71 -9.23 26.84
C LEU A 395 0.90 -8.66 25.68
N LEU A 396 0.30 -9.49 24.85
CA LEU A 396 -0.51 -9.07 23.71
C LEU A 396 -1.64 -8.10 24.14
N ARG A 397 -2.38 -8.44 25.20
CA ARG A 397 -3.44 -7.58 25.77
C ARG A 397 -2.89 -6.26 26.31
N GLU A 398 -1.71 -6.28 26.96
CA GLU A 398 -1.05 -5.07 27.46
C GLU A 398 -0.66 -4.14 26.30
N LEU A 399 -0.12 -4.69 25.20
CA LEU A 399 0.28 -3.90 24.03
C LEU A 399 -0.93 -3.28 23.34
N LEU A 400 -2.00 -4.06 23.14
CA LEU A 400 -3.25 -3.56 22.53
C LEU A 400 -3.89 -2.44 23.36
N ARG A 401 -4.01 -2.64 24.70
CA ARG A 401 -4.55 -1.60 25.58
C ARG A 401 -3.79 -0.28 25.48
N LYS A 402 -2.45 -0.33 25.32
CA LYS A 402 -1.63 0.87 25.18
C LYS A 402 -1.83 1.59 23.83
N LEU A 403 -2.23 0.88 22.80
CA LEU A 403 -2.62 1.47 21.50
C LEU A 403 -3.98 2.15 21.59
N ASP A 404 -4.96 1.50 22.22
CA ASP A 404 -6.33 2.06 22.33
C ASP A 404 -6.35 3.30 23.21
N LEU A 405 -5.54 3.38 24.27
CA LEU A 405 -5.40 4.57 25.12
C LEU A 405 -4.78 5.78 24.40
N ALA A 406 -3.96 5.56 23.37
CA ALA A 406 -3.42 6.67 22.56
C ALA A 406 -4.51 7.34 21.70
N LYS A 407 -5.49 6.57 21.22
CA LYS A 407 -6.62 7.11 20.43
C LYS A 407 -7.55 8.02 21.23
N THR A 408 -7.76 7.74 22.50
CA THR A 408 -8.67 8.52 23.37
C THR A 408 -8.04 9.79 23.93
N ALA A 409 -6.75 10.02 23.71
CA ALA A 409 -6.05 11.24 24.15
C ALA A 409 -6.01 12.32 23.05
N ASP A 410 -6.30 11.94 21.79
CA ASP A 410 -6.33 12.84 20.63
C ASP A 410 -7.76 13.22 20.18
N ASP A 411 -8.82 12.60 20.76
CA ASP A 411 -10.24 12.96 20.63
C ASP A 411 -10.67 13.86 21.83
#